data_e5344d7ff2b4b8f48b6af9034610b37a
#
_entry.id   e5344d7ff2b4b8f48b6af9034610b37a
#
_cell.length_a   1.000
_cell.length_b   1.000
_cell.length_c   1.000
_cell.angle_alpha   90.00
_cell.angle_beta   90.00
_cell.angle_gamma   90.00
#
_symmetry.space_group_name_H-M   'P 1'
#
loop_
_entity.id
_entity.type
_entity.pdbx_description
1 polymer ?
#
loop_
_entity_poly.entity_id
_entity_poly.type
_entity_poly.pdbx_seq_one_letter_code
_entity_poly.pdbx_strand_id
1 'polypeptide(L)'
;MVRRTKEEALETRHRILDAAEAVFHARGVARPSLADIAEAAGVTRGAIYWHFKNKSDVFAAMSDRVHLPLEALCEPGRIASQEDPLGSIRDICAFVMRQTVENPQWRRVFEIVFHKCEMVADNGAIFERQRQSHQEGTVKMREHLRMAVDRGQLPADLDLDLAVNVFHASIGGMLSHWLFAPEDFDLESNAERVADAFIDTLKFSPALRQGYVARPVPKLEEEVASMCQEAKKKAETETETKRAAQTLATKALPG
;
A
#
# COMPACT_ATOMS: atom_id res chain seq x y z
N MET A 1 -7.14 -25.16 -37.13
CA MET A 1 -7.08 -24.40 -35.83
C MET A 1 -8.49 -24.00 -35.47
N VAL A 2 -9.07 -24.54 -34.39
CA VAL A 2 -10.37 -24.11 -33.89
C VAL A 2 -10.21 -22.69 -33.37
N ARG A 3 -11.02 -21.76 -33.87
CA ARG A 3 -11.05 -20.37 -33.40
C ARG A 3 -11.65 -20.38 -31.99
N ARG A 4 -10.83 -20.10 -30.96
CA ARG A 4 -11.34 -19.93 -29.59
C ARG A 4 -12.46 -18.91 -29.56
N THR A 5 -13.53 -19.23 -28.86
CA THR A 5 -14.64 -18.30 -28.64
C THR A 5 -14.15 -17.13 -27.77
N LYS A 6 -14.85 -15.99 -27.83
CA LYS A 6 -14.54 -14.84 -26.97
C LYS A 6 -14.59 -15.22 -25.48
N GLU A 7 -15.45 -16.14 -25.13
CA GLU A 7 -15.68 -16.65 -23.79
C GLU A 7 -14.48 -17.49 -23.29
N GLU A 8 -14.00 -18.44 -24.10
CA GLU A 8 -12.78 -19.23 -23.80
C GLU A 8 -11.52 -18.37 -23.66
N ALA A 9 -11.42 -17.29 -24.44
CA ALA A 9 -10.33 -16.34 -24.33
C ALA A 9 -10.41 -15.58 -22.99
N LEU A 10 -11.59 -15.16 -22.56
CA LEU A 10 -11.81 -14.47 -21.30
C LEU A 10 -11.50 -15.40 -20.11
N GLU A 11 -11.97 -16.64 -20.15
CA GLU A 11 -11.67 -17.65 -19.13
C GLU A 11 -10.16 -17.92 -19.02
N THR A 12 -9.47 -18.04 -20.15
CA THR A 12 -8.01 -18.20 -20.17
C THR A 12 -7.31 -16.99 -19.52
N ARG A 13 -7.79 -15.77 -19.80
CA ARG A 13 -7.25 -14.55 -19.20
C ARG A 13 -7.44 -14.54 -17.67
N HIS A 14 -8.60 -14.95 -17.18
CA HIS A 14 -8.88 -15.06 -15.74
C HIS A 14 -7.95 -16.09 -15.07
N ARG A 15 -7.77 -17.27 -15.66
CA ARG A 15 -6.82 -18.28 -15.16
C ARG A 15 -5.39 -17.78 -15.08
N ILE A 16 -4.93 -16.99 -16.05
CA ILE A 16 -3.60 -16.37 -16.03
C ILE A 16 -3.49 -15.39 -14.87
N LEU A 17 -4.52 -14.57 -14.62
CA LEU A 17 -4.51 -13.60 -13.54
C LEU A 17 -4.56 -14.27 -12.16
N ASP A 18 -5.33 -15.36 -11.99
CA ASP A 18 -5.37 -16.14 -10.75
C ASP A 18 -4.00 -16.78 -10.45
N ALA A 19 -3.35 -17.32 -11.49
CA ALA A 19 -2.00 -17.86 -11.37
C ALA A 19 -0.95 -16.77 -11.05
N ALA A 20 -1.06 -15.62 -11.69
CA ALA A 20 -0.18 -14.47 -11.44
C ALA A 20 -0.30 -14.00 -9.98
N GLU A 21 -1.52 -13.88 -9.47
CA GLU A 21 -1.80 -13.53 -8.07
C GLU A 21 -1.12 -14.52 -7.11
N ALA A 22 -1.27 -15.84 -7.33
CA ALA A 22 -0.64 -16.85 -6.51
C ALA A 22 0.90 -16.81 -6.59
N VAL A 23 1.45 -16.65 -7.80
CA VAL A 23 2.91 -16.60 -8.03
C VAL A 23 3.53 -15.34 -7.43
N PHE A 24 2.93 -14.17 -7.63
CA PHE A 24 3.42 -12.91 -7.05
C PHE A 24 3.32 -12.90 -5.52
N HIS A 25 2.24 -13.43 -4.97
CA HIS A 25 2.10 -13.56 -3.53
C HIS A 25 3.18 -14.46 -2.91
N ALA A 26 3.49 -15.59 -3.54
CA ALA A 26 4.46 -16.55 -3.02
C ALA A 26 5.93 -16.12 -3.23
N ARG A 27 6.26 -15.47 -4.35
CA ARG A 27 7.65 -15.27 -4.80
C ARG A 27 8.08 -13.79 -4.92
N GLY A 28 7.17 -12.84 -4.64
CA GLY A 28 7.34 -11.42 -4.95
C GLY A 28 7.12 -11.13 -6.43
N VAL A 29 7.12 -9.85 -6.80
CA VAL A 29 6.82 -9.41 -8.18
C VAL A 29 8.07 -9.38 -9.06
N ALA A 30 9.26 -9.14 -8.49
CA ALA A 30 10.50 -9.02 -9.25
C ALA A 30 10.93 -10.32 -9.91
N ARG A 31 10.92 -11.42 -9.16
CA ARG A 31 11.51 -12.70 -9.56
C ARG A 31 10.78 -13.44 -10.68
N PRO A 32 9.44 -13.61 -10.64
CA PRO A 32 8.74 -14.43 -11.64
C PRO A 32 8.79 -13.82 -13.03
N SER A 33 8.89 -14.71 -14.04
CA SER A 33 8.73 -14.39 -15.45
C SER A 33 7.31 -14.68 -15.93
N LEU A 34 6.95 -14.19 -17.14
CA LEU A 34 5.69 -14.60 -17.78
C LEU A 34 5.62 -16.12 -18.04
N ALA A 35 6.78 -16.76 -18.24
CA ALA A 35 6.84 -18.21 -18.45
C ALA A 35 6.44 -18.96 -17.16
N ASP A 36 6.90 -18.52 -15.99
CA ASP A 36 6.52 -19.10 -14.70
C ASP A 36 5.01 -18.95 -14.44
N ILE A 37 4.45 -17.80 -14.79
CA ILE A 37 3.00 -17.56 -14.67
C ILE A 37 2.21 -18.43 -15.64
N ALA A 38 2.68 -18.60 -16.89
CA ALA A 38 2.04 -19.46 -17.88
C ALA A 38 2.02 -20.92 -17.43
N GLU A 39 3.14 -21.41 -16.88
CA GLU A 39 3.24 -22.76 -16.30
C GLU A 39 2.26 -22.95 -15.14
N ALA A 40 2.23 -22.01 -14.19
CA ALA A 40 1.30 -22.03 -13.06
C ALA A 40 -0.18 -21.99 -13.49
N ALA A 41 -0.49 -21.27 -14.58
CA ALA A 41 -1.82 -21.18 -15.17
C ALA A 41 -2.22 -22.42 -16.01
N GLY A 42 -1.29 -23.34 -16.27
CA GLY A 42 -1.51 -24.47 -17.18
C GLY A 42 -1.79 -24.02 -18.62
N VAL A 43 -1.14 -22.95 -19.08
CA VAL A 43 -1.28 -22.43 -20.45
C VAL A 43 0.07 -22.40 -21.18
N THR A 44 0.04 -22.37 -22.51
CA THR A 44 1.26 -22.26 -23.31
C THR A 44 1.86 -20.85 -23.20
N ARG A 45 3.19 -20.72 -23.45
CA ARG A 45 3.84 -19.40 -23.57
C ARG A 45 3.17 -18.52 -24.62
N GLY A 46 2.80 -19.08 -25.78
CA GLY A 46 2.07 -18.34 -26.80
C GLY A 46 0.72 -17.80 -26.31
N ALA A 47 0.02 -18.54 -25.46
CA ALA A 47 -1.26 -18.11 -24.92
C ALA A 47 -1.12 -16.92 -23.96
N ILE A 48 -0.12 -16.90 -23.09
CA ILE A 48 0.06 -15.75 -22.18
C ILE A 48 0.48 -14.50 -22.96
N TYR A 49 1.38 -14.62 -23.95
CA TYR A 49 1.81 -13.48 -24.80
C TYR A 49 0.69 -12.96 -25.71
N TRP A 50 -0.34 -13.78 -25.98
CA TRP A 50 -1.53 -13.29 -26.69
C TRP A 50 -2.39 -12.35 -25.81
N HIS A 51 -2.41 -12.58 -24.49
CA HIS A 51 -3.20 -11.79 -23.55
C HIS A 51 -2.43 -10.60 -22.95
N PHE A 52 -1.11 -10.73 -22.76
CA PHE A 52 -0.30 -9.77 -22.01
C PHE A 52 1.06 -9.60 -22.70
N LYS A 53 1.46 -8.35 -22.94
CA LYS A 53 2.73 -8.04 -23.60
C LYS A 53 3.94 -8.27 -22.70
N ASN A 54 3.79 -8.01 -21.40
CA ASN A 54 4.86 -8.07 -20.41
C ASN A 54 4.30 -8.33 -19.01
N LYS A 55 5.19 -8.48 -18.04
CA LYS A 55 4.85 -8.69 -16.63
C LYS A 55 4.08 -7.52 -16.02
N SER A 56 4.40 -6.28 -16.43
CA SER A 56 3.69 -5.09 -15.97
C SER A 56 2.22 -5.09 -16.38
N ASP A 57 1.89 -5.57 -17.59
CA ASP A 57 0.50 -5.70 -18.04
C ASP A 57 -0.28 -6.72 -17.20
N VAL A 58 0.36 -7.85 -16.83
CA VAL A 58 -0.24 -8.85 -15.95
C VAL A 58 -0.48 -8.27 -14.56
N PHE A 59 0.53 -7.62 -13.98
CA PHE A 59 0.43 -6.99 -12.67
C PHE A 59 -0.69 -5.94 -12.63
N ALA A 60 -0.74 -5.08 -13.63
CA ALA A 60 -1.79 -4.08 -13.77
C ALA A 60 -3.18 -4.72 -13.83
N ALA A 61 -3.38 -5.69 -14.73
CA ALA A 61 -4.66 -6.35 -14.87
C ALA A 61 -5.08 -7.18 -13.64
N MET A 62 -4.13 -7.66 -12.85
CA MET A 62 -4.38 -8.26 -11.54
C MET A 62 -4.84 -7.20 -10.53
N SER A 63 -4.15 -6.08 -10.44
CA SER A 63 -4.50 -4.97 -9.55
C SER A 63 -5.85 -4.34 -9.92
N ASP A 64 -6.17 -4.25 -11.20
CA ASP A 64 -7.43 -3.72 -11.72
C ASP A 64 -8.66 -4.49 -11.20
N ARG A 65 -8.52 -5.76 -10.80
CA ARG A 65 -9.62 -6.54 -10.19
C ARG A 65 -10.15 -5.92 -8.89
N VAL A 66 -9.30 -5.17 -8.20
CA VAL A 66 -9.63 -4.48 -6.95
C VAL A 66 -9.79 -2.98 -7.19
N HIS A 67 -8.92 -2.37 -8.01
CA HIS A 67 -8.92 -0.94 -8.24
C HIS A 67 -10.12 -0.46 -9.05
N LEU A 68 -10.52 -1.14 -10.14
CA LEU A 68 -11.64 -0.69 -10.97
C LEU A 68 -12.99 -0.60 -10.22
N PRO A 69 -13.37 -1.56 -9.36
CA PRO A 69 -14.55 -1.40 -8.52
C PRO A 69 -14.46 -0.20 -7.57
N LEU A 70 -13.27 0.05 -7.00
CA LEU A 70 -13.04 1.23 -6.13
C LEU A 70 -13.12 2.54 -6.91
N GLU A 71 -12.50 2.59 -8.08
CA GLU A 71 -12.56 3.77 -8.95
C GLU A 71 -13.99 4.12 -9.33
N ALA A 72 -14.81 3.12 -9.64
CA ALA A 72 -16.24 3.33 -9.94
C ALA A 72 -17.01 3.88 -8.72
N LEU A 73 -16.66 3.48 -7.50
CA LEU A 73 -17.24 4.05 -6.28
C LEU A 73 -16.78 5.49 -6.04
N CYS A 74 -15.54 5.80 -6.42
CA CYS A 74 -14.90 7.11 -6.24
C CYS A 74 -15.05 8.04 -7.46
N GLU A 75 -15.93 7.76 -8.41
CA GLU A 75 -16.16 8.67 -9.54
C GLU A 75 -16.76 10.00 -9.07
N PRO A 76 -16.16 11.17 -9.43
CA PRO A 76 -16.60 12.47 -8.94
C PRO A 76 -18.08 12.76 -9.22
N GLY A 77 -18.60 12.36 -10.39
CA GLY A 77 -20.01 12.52 -10.74
C GLY A 77 -20.94 11.72 -9.83
N ARG A 78 -20.53 10.53 -9.40
CA ARG A 78 -21.27 9.73 -8.42
C ARG A 78 -21.29 10.40 -7.04
N ILE A 79 -20.13 10.83 -6.55
CA ILE A 79 -20.03 11.51 -5.24
C ILE A 79 -20.80 12.84 -5.27
N ALA A 80 -20.71 13.62 -6.35
CA ALA A 80 -21.42 14.87 -6.49
C ALA A 80 -22.96 14.71 -6.49
N SER A 81 -23.47 13.55 -6.92
CA SER A 81 -24.91 13.25 -6.88
C SER A 81 -25.43 12.86 -5.50
N GLN A 82 -24.53 12.57 -4.53
CA GLN A 82 -24.92 12.26 -3.16
C GLN A 82 -25.27 13.53 -2.38
N GLU A 83 -26.20 13.44 -1.44
CA GLU A 83 -26.52 14.53 -0.51
C GLU A 83 -25.38 14.76 0.48
N ASP A 84 -24.66 13.69 0.84
CA ASP A 84 -23.53 13.69 1.78
C ASP A 84 -22.23 13.14 1.12
N PRO A 85 -21.47 13.98 0.39
CA PRO A 85 -20.18 13.56 -0.18
C PRO A 85 -19.18 13.10 0.85
N LEU A 86 -19.09 13.75 2.01
CA LEU A 86 -18.13 13.38 3.05
C LEU A 86 -18.48 12.04 3.69
N GLY A 87 -19.77 11.79 3.95
CA GLY A 87 -20.26 10.48 4.38
C GLY A 87 -20.00 9.39 3.35
N SER A 88 -20.13 9.70 2.05
CA SER A 88 -19.80 8.76 0.97
C SER A 88 -18.32 8.36 0.99
N ILE A 89 -17.39 9.31 1.22
CA ILE A 89 -15.95 9.05 1.38
C ILE A 89 -15.73 8.13 2.59
N ARG A 90 -16.35 8.46 3.73
CA ARG A 90 -16.31 7.66 4.96
C ARG A 90 -16.73 6.21 4.72
N ASP A 91 -17.86 6.01 4.04
CA ASP A 91 -18.42 4.68 3.79
C ASP A 91 -17.55 3.87 2.80
N ILE A 92 -16.96 4.51 1.80
CA ILE A 92 -15.98 3.87 0.91
C ILE A 92 -14.75 3.41 1.70
N CYS A 93 -14.25 4.22 2.64
CA CYS A 93 -13.11 3.83 3.49
C CYS A 93 -13.44 2.61 4.34
N ALA A 94 -14.58 2.60 5.03
CA ALA A 94 -15.04 1.47 5.83
C ALA A 94 -15.23 0.22 4.96
N PHE A 95 -15.84 0.36 3.78
CA PHE A 95 -16.02 -0.72 2.82
C PHE A 95 -14.69 -1.34 2.38
N VAL A 96 -13.69 -0.52 2.03
CA VAL A 96 -12.36 -1.03 1.62
C VAL A 96 -11.70 -1.83 2.74
N MET A 97 -11.76 -1.33 3.98
CA MET A 97 -11.20 -2.03 5.13
C MET A 97 -11.90 -3.38 5.36
N ARG A 98 -13.23 -3.42 5.33
CA ARG A 98 -13.99 -4.68 5.44
C ARG A 98 -13.68 -5.64 4.30
N GLN A 99 -13.69 -5.17 3.06
CA GLN A 99 -13.35 -6.03 1.90
C GLN A 99 -11.94 -6.59 1.98
N THR A 100 -10.99 -5.86 2.56
CA THR A 100 -9.63 -6.37 2.76
C THR A 100 -9.60 -7.53 3.77
N VAL A 101 -10.48 -7.52 4.77
CA VAL A 101 -10.61 -8.61 5.75
C VAL A 101 -11.39 -9.79 5.19
N GLU A 102 -12.57 -9.54 4.64
CA GLU A 102 -13.57 -10.55 4.28
C GLU A 102 -13.28 -11.24 2.94
N ASN A 103 -12.66 -10.53 1.99
CA ASN A 103 -12.46 -11.02 0.63
C ASN A 103 -11.01 -11.47 0.40
N PRO A 104 -10.74 -12.80 0.27
CA PRO A 104 -9.38 -13.32 0.09
C PRO A 104 -8.66 -12.77 -1.14
N GLN A 105 -9.38 -12.40 -2.22
CA GLN A 105 -8.76 -11.81 -3.41
C GLN A 105 -8.30 -10.38 -3.14
N TRP A 106 -9.13 -9.55 -2.50
CA TRP A 106 -8.76 -8.19 -2.13
C TRP A 106 -7.55 -8.18 -1.19
N ARG A 107 -7.61 -9.01 -0.15
CA ARG A 107 -6.51 -9.19 0.78
C ARG A 107 -5.21 -9.53 0.06
N ARG A 108 -5.22 -10.56 -0.78
CA ARG A 108 -4.03 -11.03 -1.50
C ARG A 108 -3.47 -9.99 -2.47
N VAL A 109 -4.33 -9.28 -3.21
CA VAL A 109 -3.90 -8.20 -4.10
C VAL A 109 -3.24 -7.08 -3.31
N PHE A 110 -3.82 -6.64 -2.19
CA PHE A 110 -3.21 -5.62 -1.34
C PHE A 110 -1.90 -6.11 -0.69
N GLU A 111 -1.81 -7.36 -0.22
CA GLU A 111 -0.55 -7.95 0.26
C GLU A 111 0.54 -7.91 -0.82
N ILE A 112 0.20 -8.20 -2.07
CA ILE A 112 1.16 -8.10 -3.19
C ILE A 112 1.58 -6.65 -3.41
N VAL A 113 0.64 -5.73 -3.48
CA VAL A 113 0.92 -4.31 -3.75
C VAL A 113 1.75 -3.66 -2.64
N PHE A 114 1.40 -3.91 -1.37
CA PHE A 114 2.07 -3.27 -0.23
C PHE A 114 3.36 -3.97 0.20
N HIS A 115 3.43 -5.31 0.11
CA HIS A 115 4.50 -6.06 0.76
C HIS A 115 5.33 -6.97 -0.16
N LYS A 116 4.89 -7.22 -1.40
CA LYS A 116 5.56 -8.14 -2.33
C LYS A 116 6.03 -7.47 -3.63
N CYS A 117 5.76 -6.18 -3.79
CA CYS A 117 6.22 -5.42 -4.95
C CYS A 117 7.54 -4.71 -4.62
N GLU A 118 8.66 -5.37 -4.90
CA GLU A 118 10.00 -4.88 -4.59
C GLU A 118 10.39 -3.68 -5.46
N MET A 119 10.96 -2.64 -4.86
CA MET A 119 11.49 -1.45 -5.54
C MET A 119 12.84 -1.72 -6.20
N VAL A 120 12.85 -2.51 -7.28
CA VAL A 120 14.04 -2.85 -8.06
C VAL A 120 13.92 -2.36 -9.51
N ALA A 121 15.05 -2.20 -10.19
CA ALA A 121 15.08 -1.67 -11.57
C ALA A 121 14.19 -2.45 -12.55
N ASP A 122 14.10 -3.77 -12.41
CA ASP A 122 13.29 -4.65 -13.26
C ASP A 122 11.77 -4.40 -13.13
N ASN A 123 11.33 -3.73 -12.08
CA ASN A 123 9.94 -3.36 -11.83
C ASN A 123 9.62 -1.91 -12.21
N GLY A 124 10.52 -1.18 -12.87
CA GLY A 124 10.36 0.24 -13.16
C GLY A 124 9.05 0.60 -13.86
N ALA A 125 8.61 -0.19 -14.83
CA ALA A 125 7.32 0.02 -15.51
C ALA A 125 6.11 -0.19 -14.60
N ILE A 126 6.21 -1.09 -13.61
CA ILE A 126 5.16 -1.33 -12.60
C ILE A 126 5.06 -0.12 -11.67
N PHE A 127 6.20 0.39 -11.19
CA PHE A 127 6.22 1.58 -10.33
C PHE A 127 5.69 2.82 -11.03
N GLU A 128 6.08 3.03 -12.28
CA GLU A 128 5.59 4.18 -13.04
C GLU A 128 4.06 4.14 -13.16
N ARG A 129 3.49 2.97 -13.43
CA ARG A 129 2.04 2.80 -13.50
C ARG A 129 1.37 2.98 -12.13
N GLN A 130 1.94 2.44 -11.05
CA GLN A 130 1.43 2.66 -9.69
C GLN A 130 1.47 4.14 -9.30
N ARG A 131 2.56 4.83 -9.66
CA ARG A 131 2.71 6.27 -9.43
C ARG A 131 1.66 7.08 -10.17
N GLN A 132 1.39 6.74 -11.44
CA GLN A 132 0.34 7.37 -12.23
C GLN A 132 -1.04 7.14 -11.60
N SER A 133 -1.39 5.90 -11.24
CA SER A 133 -2.66 5.56 -10.58
C SER A 133 -2.82 6.33 -9.24
N HIS A 134 -1.74 6.43 -8.45
CA HIS A 134 -1.74 7.24 -7.23
C HIS A 134 -2.00 8.72 -7.51
N GLN A 135 -1.38 9.30 -8.54
CA GLN A 135 -1.60 10.69 -8.94
C GLN A 135 -3.06 10.94 -9.36
N GLU A 136 -3.62 10.04 -10.18
CA GLU A 136 -5.03 10.11 -10.59
C GLU A 136 -5.97 10.03 -9.39
N GLY A 137 -5.71 9.11 -8.44
CA GLY A 137 -6.46 9.00 -7.19
C GLY A 137 -6.35 10.26 -6.31
N THR A 138 -5.17 10.88 -6.28
CA THR A 138 -4.93 12.15 -5.56
C THR A 138 -5.78 13.29 -6.13
N VAL A 139 -5.86 13.41 -7.45
CA VAL A 139 -6.70 14.42 -8.13
C VAL A 139 -8.18 14.19 -7.80
N LYS A 140 -8.68 12.96 -7.94
CA LYS A 140 -10.08 12.62 -7.61
C LYS A 140 -10.41 12.92 -6.14
N MET A 141 -9.54 12.51 -5.22
CA MET A 141 -9.75 12.78 -3.79
C MET A 141 -9.77 14.28 -3.47
N ARG A 142 -8.89 15.07 -4.11
CA ARG A 142 -8.92 16.54 -3.97
C ARG A 142 -10.27 17.12 -4.40
N GLU A 143 -10.84 16.65 -5.51
CA GLU A 143 -12.16 17.06 -5.98
C GLU A 143 -13.26 16.71 -4.98
N HIS A 144 -13.22 15.49 -4.40
CA HIS A 144 -14.16 15.07 -3.36
C HIS A 144 -14.09 15.93 -2.11
N LEU A 145 -12.88 16.21 -1.61
CA LEU A 145 -12.70 17.08 -0.45
C LEU A 145 -13.14 18.52 -0.76
N ARG A 146 -12.91 19.01 -1.98
CA ARG A 146 -13.40 20.31 -2.43
C ARG A 146 -14.92 20.37 -2.39
N MET A 147 -15.61 19.35 -2.93
CA MET A 147 -17.08 19.27 -2.86
C MET A 147 -17.59 19.28 -1.42
N ALA A 148 -16.91 18.58 -0.50
CA ALA A 148 -17.28 18.59 0.91
C ALA A 148 -17.07 19.96 1.58
N VAL A 149 -16.03 20.71 1.19
CA VAL A 149 -15.81 22.09 1.62
C VAL A 149 -16.91 23.00 1.07
N ASP A 150 -17.21 22.93 -0.22
CA ASP A 150 -18.21 23.76 -0.88
C ASP A 150 -19.62 23.55 -0.31
N ARG A 151 -19.88 22.37 0.27
CA ARG A 151 -21.14 22.03 0.97
C ARG A 151 -21.11 22.32 2.47
N GLY A 152 -20.03 22.90 2.98
CA GLY A 152 -19.89 23.24 4.40
C GLY A 152 -19.68 22.03 5.33
N GLN A 153 -19.37 20.86 4.81
CA GLN A 153 -19.10 19.65 5.58
C GLN A 153 -17.67 19.61 6.13
N LEU A 154 -16.75 20.31 5.45
CA LEU A 154 -15.38 20.53 5.87
C LEU A 154 -15.10 22.03 6.00
N PRO A 155 -14.12 22.44 6.83
CA PRO A 155 -13.78 23.85 7.00
C PRO A 155 -13.31 24.51 5.69
N ALA A 156 -13.73 25.76 5.47
CA ALA A 156 -13.41 26.52 4.26
C ALA A 156 -11.91 26.82 4.11
N ASP A 157 -11.17 26.84 5.22
CA ASP A 157 -9.73 27.06 5.29
C ASP A 157 -8.90 25.76 5.29
N LEU A 158 -9.52 24.61 4.93
CA LEU A 158 -8.81 23.34 4.82
C LEU A 158 -7.68 23.43 3.77
N ASP A 159 -6.46 23.06 4.15
CA ASP A 159 -5.36 22.82 3.21
C ASP A 159 -5.61 21.50 2.47
N LEU A 160 -6.20 21.60 1.29
CA LEU A 160 -6.61 20.43 0.51
C LEU A 160 -5.42 19.54 0.11
N ASP A 161 -4.25 20.13 -0.17
CA ASP A 161 -3.09 19.34 -0.58
C ASP A 161 -2.55 18.50 0.58
N LEU A 162 -2.43 19.12 1.74
CA LEU A 162 -2.01 18.42 2.95
C LEU A 162 -3.07 17.39 3.37
N ALA A 163 -4.35 17.76 3.33
CA ALA A 163 -5.47 16.89 3.71
C ALA A 163 -5.53 15.61 2.86
N VAL A 164 -5.37 15.72 1.53
CA VAL A 164 -5.33 14.56 0.62
C VAL A 164 -4.16 13.64 0.95
N ASN A 165 -2.97 14.20 1.18
CA ASN A 165 -1.79 13.40 1.52
C ASN A 165 -1.95 12.69 2.87
N VAL A 166 -2.43 13.39 3.90
CA VAL A 166 -2.69 12.80 5.22
C VAL A 166 -3.75 11.69 5.13
N PHE A 167 -4.83 11.93 4.38
CA PHE A 167 -5.89 10.95 4.18
C PHE A 167 -5.36 9.67 3.50
N HIS A 168 -4.66 9.78 2.38
CA HIS A 168 -4.08 8.63 1.67
C HIS A 168 -3.06 7.88 2.53
N ALA A 169 -2.20 8.62 3.26
CA ALA A 169 -1.23 8.02 4.18
C ALA A 169 -1.92 7.27 5.32
N SER A 170 -3.03 7.79 5.84
CA SER A 170 -3.79 7.16 6.93
C SER A 170 -4.46 5.86 6.47
N ILE A 171 -5.16 5.88 5.34
CA ILE A 171 -5.81 4.68 4.78
C ILE A 171 -4.76 3.64 4.36
N GLY A 172 -3.79 4.03 3.55
CA GLY A 172 -2.74 3.14 3.06
C GLY A 172 -1.89 2.57 4.20
N GLY A 173 -1.56 3.40 5.19
CA GLY A 173 -0.84 2.98 6.38
C GLY A 173 -1.62 2.00 7.24
N MET A 174 -2.93 2.23 7.45
CA MET A 174 -3.80 1.32 8.19
C MET A 174 -3.88 -0.06 7.51
N LEU A 175 -4.13 -0.08 6.20
CA LEU A 175 -4.20 -1.33 5.44
C LEU A 175 -2.87 -2.07 5.44
N SER A 176 -1.77 -1.37 5.16
CA SER A 176 -0.42 -1.96 5.17
C SER A 176 -0.05 -2.51 6.55
N HIS A 177 -0.34 -1.76 7.62
CA HIS A 177 -0.07 -2.20 8.99
C HIS A 177 -0.88 -3.44 9.37
N TRP A 178 -2.17 -3.43 9.07
CA TRP A 178 -3.05 -4.57 9.35
C TRP A 178 -2.65 -5.82 8.54
N LEU A 179 -2.32 -5.68 7.26
CA LEU A 179 -1.86 -6.79 6.42
C LEU A 179 -0.52 -7.39 6.91
N PHE A 180 0.29 -6.61 7.61
CA PHE A 180 1.55 -7.07 8.20
C PHE A 180 1.33 -7.90 9.49
N ALA A 181 0.38 -7.49 10.35
CA ALA A 181 0.09 -8.13 11.63
C ALA A 181 -1.44 -8.16 11.87
N PRO A 182 -2.20 -9.00 11.14
CA PRO A 182 -3.66 -9.00 11.20
C PRO A 182 -4.22 -9.46 12.54
N GLU A 183 -3.43 -10.19 13.34
CA GLU A 183 -3.78 -10.66 14.68
C GLU A 183 -3.73 -9.56 15.75
N ASP A 184 -3.03 -8.46 15.50
CA ASP A 184 -2.83 -7.40 16.50
C ASP A 184 -4.04 -6.47 16.60
N PHE A 185 -4.91 -6.42 15.59
CA PHE A 185 -6.03 -5.49 15.53
C PHE A 185 -7.23 -6.05 14.76
N ASP A 186 -8.39 -6.08 15.40
CA ASP A 186 -9.66 -6.45 14.76
C ASP A 186 -10.16 -5.31 13.85
N LEU A 187 -9.67 -5.31 12.61
CA LEU A 187 -10.04 -4.29 11.62
C LEU A 187 -11.49 -4.44 11.17
N GLU A 188 -12.03 -5.66 11.12
CA GLU A 188 -13.41 -5.93 10.70
C GLU A 188 -14.40 -5.20 11.61
N SER A 189 -14.32 -5.44 12.91
CA SER A 189 -15.19 -4.81 13.91
C SER A 189 -14.95 -3.32 14.12
N ASN A 190 -13.82 -2.79 13.66
CA ASN A 190 -13.44 -1.39 13.87
C ASN A 190 -13.38 -0.55 12.58
N ALA A 191 -13.75 -1.09 11.42
CA ALA A 191 -13.63 -0.40 10.13
C ALA A 191 -14.33 0.96 10.12
N GLU A 192 -15.54 1.05 10.63
CA GLU A 192 -16.32 2.29 10.71
C GLU A 192 -15.67 3.29 11.67
N ARG A 193 -15.20 2.84 12.83
CA ARG A 193 -14.54 3.72 13.82
C ARG A 193 -13.24 4.30 13.28
N VAL A 194 -12.49 3.50 12.52
CA VAL A 194 -11.27 3.96 11.85
C VAL A 194 -11.61 4.98 10.77
N ALA A 195 -12.64 4.72 9.97
CA ALA A 195 -13.12 5.68 8.97
C ALA A 195 -13.59 6.99 9.63
N ASP A 196 -14.35 6.91 10.72
CA ASP A 196 -14.80 8.08 11.49
C ASP A 196 -13.60 8.90 12.01
N ALA A 197 -12.56 8.25 12.55
CA ALA A 197 -11.36 8.93 13.01
C ALA A 197 -10.62 9.68 11.89
N PHE A 198 -10.59 9.14 10.67
CA PHE A 198 -10.02 9.83 9.51
C PHE A 198 -10.84 11.05 9.11
N ILE A 199 -12.17 10.93 9.10
CA ILE A 199 -13.08 12.04 8.82
C ILE A 199 -12.98 13.13 9.90
N ASP A 200 -12.90 12.75 11.16
CA ASP A 200 -12.73 13.69 12.27
C ASP A 200 -11.38 14.43 12.19
N THR A 201 -10.32 13.76 11.73
CA THR A 201 -9.05 14.43 11.46
C THR A 201 -9.21 15.53 10.41
N LEU A 202 -9.96 15.31 9.34
CA LEU A 202 -10.25 16.33 8.32
C LEU A 202 -11.09 17.48 8.89
N LYS A 203 -12.09 17.16 9.72
CA LYS A 203 -13.00 18.16 10.30
C LYS A 203 -12.35 19.03 11.37
N PHE A 204 -11.55 18.42 12.24
CA PHE A 204 -11.21 19.05 13.52
C PHE A 204 -9.72 19.33 13.71
N SER A 205 -8.80 18.73 12.92
CA SER A 205 -7.37 18.98 13.10
C SER A 205 -6.98 20.41 12.72
N PRO A 206 -6.48 21.23 13.66
CA PRO A 206 -5.98 22.56 13.34
C PRO A 206 -4.78 22.54 12.41
N ALA A 207 -3.99 21.45 12.46
CA ALA A 207 -2.79 21.30 11.62
C ALA A 207 -3.10 21.16 10.12
N LEU A 208 -4.35 20.86 9.77
CA LEU A 208 -4.81 20.80 8.38
C LEU A 208 -5.43 22.13 7.89
N ARG A 209 -5.22 23.24 8.58
CA ARG A 209 -5.75 24.55 8.18
C ARG A 209 -4.69 25.39 7.49
N GLN A 210 -5.10 26.16 6.48
CA GLN A 210 -4.24 27.15 5.85
C GLN A 210 -3.74 28.15 6.91
N GLY A 211 -2.46 28.49 6.84
CA GLY A 211 -1.86 29.43 7.81
C GLY A 211 -1.52 28.82 9.18
N TYR A 212 -1.70 27.51 9.39
CA TYR A 212 -1.25 26.88 10.63
C TYR A 212 0.26 27.02 10.83
N VAL A 213 0.64 27.46 12.03
CA VAL A 213 2.05 27.58 12.44
C VAL A 213 2.40 26.38 13.32
N ALA A 214 3.22 25.48 12.78
CA ALA A 214 3.69 24.32 13.52
C ALA A 214 4.64 24.72 14.65
N ARG A 215 4.62 23.97 15.75
CA ARG A 215 5.63 24.12 16.81
C ARG A 215 6.99 23.72 16.22
N PRO A 216 8.06 24.48 16.54
CA PRO A 216 9.41 24.07 16.19
C PRO A 216 9.71 22.71 16.80
N VAL A 217 10.25 21.81 15.99
CA VAL A 217 10.79 20.54 16.50
C VAL A 217 12.13 20.87 17.17
N PRO A 218 12.38 20.46 18.42
CA PRO A 218 13.70 20.57 19.04
C PRO A 218 14.75 19.94 18.13
N LYS A 219 15.94 20.56 18.06
CA LYS A 219 17.07 19.98 17.31
C LYS A 219 17.55 18.71 18.03
N LEU A 220 17.02 17.57 17.64
CA LEU A 220 17.43 16.26 18.17
C LEU A 220 18.78 15.78 17.61
N GLU A 221 19.38 16.51 16.67
CA GLU A 221 20.62 16.14 15.98
C GLU A 221 21.79 15.96 16.94
N GLU A 222 21.93 16.85 17.92
CA GLU A 222 22.99 16.79 18.92
C GLU A 222 22.78 15.63 19.91
N GLU A 223 21.54 15.40 20.35
CA GLU A 223 21.20 14.27 21.23
C GLU A 223 21.42 12.93 20.52
N VAL A 224 20.97 12.79 19.28
CA VAL A 224 21.15 11.58 18.46
C VAL A 224 22.64 11.34 18.21
N ALA A 225 23.41 12.39 17.90
CA ALA A 225 24.86 12.26 17.70
C ALA A 225 25.57 11.77 18.99
N SER A 226 25.18 12.30 20.16
CA SER A 226 25.70 11.87 21.47
C SER A 226 25.35 10.40 21.74
N MET A 227 24.08 10.02 21.56
CA MET A 227 23.63 8.62 21.75
C MET A 227 24.35 7.64 20.82
N CYS A 228 24.58 8.04 19.55
CA CYS A 228 25.32 7.23 18.59
C CYS A 228 26.80 7.06 18.99
N GLN A 229 27.43 8.11 19.56
CA GLN A 229 28.82 8.02 20.07
C GLN A 229 28.93 7.11 21.30
N GLU A 230 27.99 7.22 22.23
CA GLU A 230 27.94 6.35 23.41
C GLU A 230 27.72 4.87 23.03
N ALA A 231 26.79 4.61 22.06
CA ALA A 231 26.55 3.27 21.57
C ALA A 231 27.79 2.67 20.89
N LYS A 232 28.55 3.45 20.11
CA LYS A 232 29.83 3.01 19.51
C LYS A 232 30.87 2.68 20.57
N LYS A 233 31.09 3.56 21.57
CA LYS A 233 32.01 3.32 22.65
C LYS A 233 31.68 2.04 23.43
N LYS A 234 30.38 1.83 23.70
CA LYS A 234 29.92 0.61 24.39
C LYS A 234 30.23 -0.66 23.59
N ALA A 235 29.96 -0.63 22.28
CA ALA A 235 30.25 -1.75 21.37
C ALA A 235 31.77 -2.05 21.27
N GLU A 236 32.60 -1.01 21.22
CA GLU A 236 34.06 -1.13 21.22
C GLU A 236 34.57 -1.78 22.53
N THR A 237 34.09 -1.31 23.70
CA THR A 237 34.43 -1.85 25.01
C THR A 237 34.00 -3.31 25.15
N GLU A 238 32.80 -3.67 24.68
CA GLU A 238 32.32 -5.07 24.68
C GLU A 238 33.20 -5.97 23.79
N THR A 239 33.62 -5.44 22.64
CA THR A 239 34.49 -6.17 21.71
C THR A 239 35.88 -6.39 22.28
N GLU A 240 36.46 -5.38 22.93
CA GLU A 240 37.77 -5.49 23.63
C GLU A 240 37.70 -6.46 24.80
N THR A 241 36.61 -6.39 25.59
CA THR A 241 36.39 -7.33 26.71
C THR A 241 36.30 -8.78 26.23
N LYS A 242 35.57 -9.02 25.15
CA LYS A 242 35.47 -10.36 24.53
C LYS A 242 36.82 -10.85 23.98
N ARG A 243 37.63 -9.99 23.35
CA ARG A 243 38.98 -10.32 22.87
C ARG A 243 39.92 -10.63 24.01
N ALA A 244 39.89 -9.84 25.10
CA ALA A 244 40.72 -10.08 26.29
C ALA A 244 40.35 -11.42 26.96
N ALA A 245 39.06 -11.72 27.11
CA ALA A 245 38.57 -12.99 27.65
C ALA A 245 39.00 -14.19 26.78
N GLN A 246 38.96 -14.05 25.47
CA GLN A 246 39.37 -15.09 24.53
C GLN A 246 40.89 -15.35 24.55
N THR A 247 41.66 -14.28 24.70
CA THR A 247 43.13 -14.36 24.83
C THR A 247 43.55 -15.04 26.15
N LEU A 248 42.86 -14.78 27.26
CA LEU A 248 43.06 -15.42 28.54
C LEU A 248 42.71 -16.92 28.51
N ALA A 249 41.58 -17.25 27.85
CA ALA A 249 41.17 -18.65 27.69
C ALA A 249 42.17 -19.47 26.86
N THR A 250 42.77 -18.85 25.82
CA THR A 250 43.79 -19.52 24.99
C THR A 250 45.13 -19.73 25.71
N LYS A 251 45.46 -18.87 26.70
CA LYS A 251 46.69 -19.02 27.52
C LYS A 251 46.55 -20.00 28.69
N ALA A 252 45.33 -20.40 29.04
CA ALA A 252 45.02 -21.29 30.16
C ALA A 252 44.96 -22.78 29.79
N LEU A 253 45.21 -23.17 28.54
CA LEU A 253 45.32 -24.57 28.14
C LEU A 253 46.73 -25.08 28.47
N PRO A 254 46.88 -26.02 29.41
CA PRO A 254 48.18 -26.67 29.67
C PRO A 254 48.54 -27.59 28.50
N GLY A 255 49.81 -27.50 28.05
CA GLY A 255 50.41 -28.41 27.08
C GLY A 255 50.62 -29.83 27.64
#